data_38df15fafbbf261cd7a3c9d431ef2e00
#
_entry.id   38df15fafbbf261cd7a3c9d431ef2e00
#
_cell.length_a   1.000
_cell.length_b   1.000
_cell.length_c   1.000
_cell.angle_alpha   90.00
_cell.angle_beta   90.00
_cell.angle_gamma   90.00
#
_symmetry.space_group_name_H-M   'P 1'
#
loop_
_entity.id
_entity.type
_entity.pdbx_description
1 polymer ?
#
loop_
_entity_poly.entity_id
_entity_poly.type
_entity_poly.pdbx_seq_one_letter_code
_entity_poly.pdbx_strand_id
1 'polypeptide(L)'
;MTDAEKLKLLYLLLDEAEELSSQYTGGYSNAFFSAEEFHLALANSISKLKNGDKDQIKILWLWFAPTCSWDDFVINDGIVLGNKIFELLDELQVNKQ
;
A
#
# COMPACT_ATOMS: atom_id res chain seq x y z
N MET A 1 21.02 -0.02 0.11
CA MET A 1 19.98 -0.85 -0.52
C MET A 1 19.74 -0.39 -1.96
N THR A 2 19.79 -1.30 -2.90
CA THR A 2 19.51 -0.99 -4.31
C THR A 2 18.00 -0.87 -4.51
N ASP A 3 17.56 -0.27 -5.63
CA ASP A 3 16.15 -0.18 -5.96
C ASP A 3 15.52 -1.57 -6.12
N ALA A 4 16.25 -2.52 -6.66
CA ALA A 4 15.77 -3.89 -6.80
C ALA A 4 15.52 -4.53 -5.43
N GLU A 5 16.41 -4.31 -4.47
CA GLU A 5 16.25 -4.81 -3.11
C GLU A 5 15.08 -4.13 -2.40
N LYS A 6 14.93 -2.81 -2.57
CA LYS A 6 13.81 -2.06 -2.01
C LYS A 6 12.48 -2.58 -2.57
N LEU A 7 12.43 -2.83 -3.86
CA LEU A 7 11.22 -3.32 -4.50
C LEU A 7 10.86 -4.72 -4.00
N LYS A 8 11.85 -5.58 -3.84
CA LYS A 8 11.63 -6.93 -3.31
C LYS A 8 11.09 -6.90 -1.89
N LEU A 9 11.67 -6.05 -1.04
CA LEU A 9 11.18 -5.86 0.33
C LEU A 9 9.77 -5.29 0.32
N LEU A 10 9.52 -4.33 -0.57
CA LEU A 10 8.19 -3.73 -0.72
C LEU A 10 7.14 -4.78 -1.05
N TYR A 11 7.45 -5.71 -1.96
CA TYR A 11 6.51 -6.78 -2.31
C TYR A 11 6.13 -7.61 -1.09
N LEU A 12 7.11 -7.96 -0.24
CA LEU A 12 6.84 -8.73 0.97
C LEU A 12 5.94 -7.96 1.93
N LEU A 13 6.22 -6.67 2.12
CA LEU A 13 5.42 -5.83 3.01
C LEU A 13 4.02 -5.59 2.47
N LEU A 14 3.89 -5.43 1.15
CA LEU A 14 2.58 -5.27 0.52
C LEU A 14 1.74 -6.54 0.65
N ASP A 15 2.35 -7.72 0.55
CA ASP A 15 1.64 -8.98 0.77
C ASP A 15 1.11 -9.08 2.21
N GLU A 16 1.90 -8.63 3.18
CA GLU A 16 1.45 -8.55 4.57
C GLU A 16 0.30 -7.56 4.73
N ALA A 17 0.38 -6.42 4.06
CA ALA A 17 -0.66 -5.39 4.11
C ALA A 17 -1.96 -5.90 3.50
N GLU A 18 -1.87 -6.62 2.38
CA GLU A 18 -3.05 -7.19 1.73
C GLU A 18 -3.73 -8.20 2.64
N GLU A 19 -2.96 -9.08 3.27
CA GLU A 19 -3.51 -10.05 4.20
C GLU A 19 -4.13 -9.37 5.42
N LEU A 20 -3.46 -8.38 5.99
CA LEU A 20 -3.98 -7.66 7.14
C LEU A 20 -5.28 -6.92 6.80
N SER A 21 -5.33 -6.24 5.65
CA SER A 21 -6.51 -5.49 5.24
C SER A 21 -7.72 -6.40 4.99
N SER A 22 -7.50 -7.67 4.65
CA SER A 22 -8.59 -8.62 4.42
C SER A 22 -9.37 -8.93 5.69
N GLN A 23 -8.82 -8.62 6.85
CA GLN A 23 -9.45 -8.88 8.14
C GLN A 23 -10.41 -7.76 8.57
N TYR A 24 -10.43 -6.64 7.86
CA TYR A 24 -11.27 -5.50 8.19
C TYR A 24 -12.50 -5.47 7.29
N THR A 25 -13.62 -5.03 7.87
CA THR A 25 -14.89 -4.93 7.15
C THR A 25 -15.55 -3.59 7.45
N GLY A 26 -16.32 -3.08 6.48
CA GLY A 26 -17.05 -1.84 6.64
C GLY A 26 -16.14 -0.62 6.62
N GLY A 27 -16.56 0.43 7.34
CA GLY A 27 -15.80 1.68 7.37
C GLY A 27 -16.01 2.52 6.13
N TYR A 28 -15.28 3.64 6.07
CA TYR A 28 -15.46 4.63 5.02
C TYR A 28 -14.20 5.48 4.89
N SER A 29 -13.85 5.83 3.65
CA SER A 29 -12.82 6.83 3.39
C SER A 29 -13.22 7.66 2.17
N ASN A 30 -12.47 8.72 1.88
CA ASN A 30 -12.78 9.58 0.73
C ASN A 30 -12.66 8.85 -0.60
N ALA A 31 -11.84 7.80 -0.68
CA ALA A 31 -11.57 7.08 -1.92
C ALA A 31 -12.35 5.77 -2.04
N PHE A 32 -12.81 5.21 -0.91
CA PHE A 32 -13.43 3.88 -0.90
C PHE A 32 -14.64 3.87 0.03
N PHE A 33 -15.66 3.12 -0.38
CA PHE A 33 -16.90 3.00 0.40
C PHE A 33 -16.78 2.02 1.57
N SER A 34 -15.78 1.13 1.56
CA SER A 34 -15.62 0.13 2.61
C SER A 34 -14.21 -0.42 2.63
N ALA A 35 -13.84 -1.08 3.73
CA ALA A 35 -12.56 -1.77 3.84
C ALA A 35 -12.45 -2.88 2.82
N GLU A 36 -13.54 -3.58 2.51
CA GLU A 36 -13.56 -4.62 1.50
C GLU A 36 -13.22 -4.07 0.12
N GLU A 37 -13.78 -2.92 -0.24
CA GLU A 37 -13.48 -2.28 -1.51
C GLU A 37 -12.01 -1.85 -1.57
N PHE A 38 -11.50 -1.29 -0.48
CA PHE A 38 -10.09 -0.92 -0.39
C PHE A 38 -9.19 -2.15 -0.54
N HIS A 39 -9.53 -3.26 0.13
CA HIS A 39 -8.74 -4.49 0.05
C HIS A 39 -8.67 -5.01 -1.40
N LEU A 40 -9.77 -5.02 -2.12
CA LEU A 40 -9.78 -5.46 -3.51
C LEU A 40 -8.93 -4.55 -4.40
N ALA A 41 -9.04 -3.25 -4.21
CA ALA A 41 -8.23 -2.30 -4.96
C ALA A 41 -6.74 -2.47 -4.65
N LEU A 42 -6.41 -2.68 -3.38
CA LEU A 42 -5.03 -2.89 -2.95
C LEU A 42 -4.45 -4.16 -3.58
N ALA A 43 -5.18 -5.28 -3.50
CA ALA A 43 -4.74 -6.53 -4.10
C ALA A 43 -4.51 -6.40 -5.60
N ASN A 44 -5.41 -5.72 -6.30
CA ASN A 44 -5.29 -5.49 -7.73
C ASN A 44 -4.07 -4.63 -8.07
N SER A 45 -3.84 -3.57 -7.31
CA SER A 45 -2.69 -2.68 -7.52
C SER A 45 -1.37 -3.41 -7.27
N ILE A 46 -1.31 -4.23 -6.23
CA ILE A 46 -0.12 -5.04 -5.92
C ILE A 46 0.18 -6.00 -7.09
N SER A 47 -0.86 -6.67 -7.59
CA SER A 47 -0.71 -7.58 -8.73
C SER A 47 -0.15 -6.88 -9.96
N LYS A 48 -0.68 -5.70 -10.28
CA LYS A 48 -0.20 -4.90 -11.41
C LYS A 48 1.25 -4.48 -11.22
N LEU A 49 1.61 -4.07 -10.01
CA LEU A 49 2.99 -3.67 -9.73
C LEU A 49 3.94 -4.84 -9.92
N LYS A 50 3.59 -6.03 -9.43
CA LYS A 50 4.41 -7.24 -9.59
C LYS A 50 4.56 -7.64 -11.07
N ASN A 51 3.59 -7.28 -11.89
CA ASN A 51 3.64 -7.53 -13.34
C ASN A 51 4.37 -6.44 -14.11
N GLY A 52 4.96 -5.47 -13.42
CA GLY A 52 5.80 -4.46 -14.04
C GLY A 52 5.15 -3.09 -14.23
N ASP A 53 3.93 -2.90 -13.76
CA ASP A 53 3.25 -1.60 -13.88
C ASP A 53 3.75 -0.67 -12.78
N LYS A 54 4.78 0.10 -13.11
CA LYS A 54 5.42 1.02 -12.16
C LYS A 54 4.54 2.20 -11.77
N ASP A 55 3.49 2.48 -12.52
CA ASP A 55 2.54 3.55 -12.18
C ASP A 55 1.83 3.27 -10.86
N GLN A 56 1.75 2.00 -10.46
CA GLN A 56 1.14 1.62 -9.20
C GLN A 56 1.91 2.14 -7.98
N ILE A 57 3.20 2.46 -8.13
CA ILE A 57 3.99 3.01 -7.03
C ILE A 57 3.38 4.32 -6.54
N LYS A 58 3.00 5.20 -7.45
CA LYS A 58 2.36 6.47 -7.09
C LYS A 58 0.99 6.27 -6.47
N ILE A 59 0.21 5.35 -7.01
CA ILE A 59 -1.13 5.05 -6.51
C ILE A 59 -1.05 4.51 -5.08
N LEU A 60 -0.18 3.54 -4.85
CA LEU A 60 0.03 2.95 -3.53
C LEU A 60 0.59 3.99 -2.56
N TRP A 61 1.51 4.83 -3.02
CA TRP A 61 2.07 5.91 -2.20
C TRP A 61 0.96 6.81 -1.65
N LEU A 62 -0.01 7.16 -2.49
CA LEU A 62 -1.15 7.98 -2.05
C LEU A 62 -2.00 7.26 -1.00
N TRP A 63 -2.23 5.96 -1.17
CA TRP A 63 -3.06 5.19 -0.24
C TRP A 63 -2.39 4.98 1.12
N PHE A 64 -1.06 4.88 1.16
CA PHE A 64 -0.31 4.67 2.40
C PHE A 64 0.17 5.97 3.04
N ALA A 65 -0.03 7.11 2.40
CA ALA A 65 0.34 8.41 2.96
C ALA A 65 -0.42 8.65 4.28
N PRO A 66 0.18 9.40 5.22
CA PRO A 66 -0.48 9.66 6.50
C PRO A 66 -1.88 10.25 6.32
N THR A 67 -2.82 9.77 7.12
CA THR A 67 -4.25 10.16 7.12
C THR A 67 -5.00 9.82 5.84
N CYS A 68 -4.44 8.96 4.99
CA CYS A 68 -5.13 8.49 3.78
C CYS A 68 -5.77 7.12 4.00
N SER A 69 -6.10 6.42 2.91
CA SER A 69 -6.95 5.23 2.97
C SER A 69 -6.46 4.14 3.93
N TRP A 70 -5.15 3.87 3.94
CA TRP A 70 -4.61 2.86 4.86
C TRP A 70 -4.91 3.21 6.31
N ASP A 71 -4.66 4.47 6.70
CA ASP A 71 -4.90 4.91 8.07
C ASP A 71 -6.38 4.93 8.41
N ASP A 72 -7.26 5.13 7.42
CA ASP A 72 -8.71 5.14 7.63
C ASP A 72 -9.26 3.74 7.92
N PHE A 73 -8.72 2.70 7.25
CA PHE A 73 -9.27 1.36 7.35
C PHE A 73 -8.49 0.45 8.29
N VAL A 74 -7.17 0.60 8.36
CA VAL A 74 -6.32 -0.27 9.16
C VAL A 74 -5.75 0.54 10.33
N ILE A 75 -6.55 0.62 11.39
CA ILE A 75 -6.24 1.42 12.56
C ILE A 75 -5.42 0.57 13.53
N ASN A 76 -4.43 1.16 14.18
CA ASN A 76 -3.60 0.55 15.23
C ASN A 76 -2.66 -0.56 14.75
N ASP A 77 -3.20 -1.68 14.26
CA ASP A 77 -2.39 -2.87 13.94
C ASP A 77 -1.49 -2.66 12.73
N GLY A 78 -1.86 -1.75 11.84
CA GLY A 78 -1.15 -1.54 10.60
C GLY A 78 -0.27 -0.29 10.53
N ILE A 79 -0.18 0.48 11.62
CA ILE A 79 0.56 1.76 11.59
C ILE A 79 2.03 1.55 11.25
N VAL A 80 2.70 0.64 11.93
CA VAL A 80 4.14 0.38 11.70
C VAL A 80 4.36 -0.16 10.30
N LEU A 81 3.53 -1.11 9.89
CA LEU A 81 3.61 -1.69 8.54
C LEU A 81 3.36 -0.63 7.47
N GLY A 82 2.33 0.17 7.64
CA GLY A 82 2.00 1.24 6.69
C GLY A 82 3.11 2.26 6.56
N ASN A 83 3.75 2.62 7.67
CA ASN A 83 4.86 3.58 7.64
C ASN A 83 6.07 3.02 6.90
N LYS A 84 6.40 1.74 7.09
CA LYS A 84 7.50 1.10 6.37
C LYS A 84 7.22 1.05 4.87
N ILE A 85 6.00 0.70 4.49
CA ILE A 85 5.60 0.66 3.08
C ILE A 85 5.68 2.06 2.48
N PHE A 86 5.15 3.05 3.17
CA PHE A 86 5.18 4.43 2.70
C PHE A 86 6.62 4.92 2.47
N GLU A 87 7.53 4.64 3.41
CA GLU A 87 8.93 5.04 3.26
C GLU A 87 9.58 4.43 2.02
N LEU A 88 9.34 3.14 1.77
CA LEU A 88 9.89 2.47 0.57
C LEU A 88 9.29 3.04 -0.70
N LEU A 89 7.98 3.28 -0.71
CA LEU A 89 7.31 3.87 -1.88
C LEU A 89 7.83 5.26 -2.16
N ASP A 90 8.03 6.06 -1.11
CA ASP A 90 8.56 7.42 -1.24
C ASP A 90 9.97 7.41 -1.83
N GLU A 91 10.84 6.53 -1.34
CA GLU A 91 12.19 6.39 -1.86
C GLU A 91 12.21 5.97 -3.32
N LEU A 92 11.36 5.00 -3.69
CA LEU A 92 11.27 4.53 -5.07
C LEU A 92 10.71 5.59 -6.00
N GLN A 93 9.78 6.40 -5.51
CA GLN A 93 9.19 7.47 -6.29
C GLN A 93 10.20 8.59 -6.54
N VAL A 94 10.98 8.97 -5.53
CA VAL A 94 12.02 9.99 -5.65
C VAL A 94 13.05 9.56 -6.69
N ASN A 95 13.46 8.30 -6.68
CA ASN A 95 14.47 7.79 -7.59
C ASN A 95 14.01 7.71 -9.05
N LYS A 96 12.73 7.91 -9.31
CA LYS A 96 12.19 7.91 -10.66
C LYS A 96 12.24 9.27 -11.36
N GLN A 97 12.59 10.30 -10.62
CA GLN A 97 12.65 11.65 -11.19
C GLN A 97 14.00 11.92 -11.88
#